data_50918086cf326f8e2dd2d482eb20b940
#
_entry.id   50918086cf326f8e2dd2d482eb20b940
#
_cell.length_a   1.000
_cell.length_b   1.000
_cell.length_c   1.000
_cell.angle_alpha   90.00
_cell.angle_beta   90.00
_cell.angle_gamma   90.00
#
_symmetry.space_group_name_H-M   'P 1'
#
loop_
_entity.id
_entity.type
_entity.pdbx_description
1 polymer ?
#
loop_
_entity_poly.entity_id
_entity_poly.type
_entity_poly.pdbx_seq_one_letter_code
_entity_poly.pdbx_strand_id
1 'polypeptide(L)'
;TLVLFDRFGQRKLVYAKVHTCDFDTERNLTPGEDFYTVRLDTACGAIQVGAMICYDREFPESARILMLKGAELILVPNACPMEINRLSQLRARAYENMLAVATCNYPETVPDCNGGSSVFDGVAYLPGGEGSRDTCILQAGGEEGVFLAGLDVEQLRRYRAAEVQGNAYRHPGKYGLLVDTGIAEPFIRETYRP
;
A
#
# COMPACT_ATOMS: atom_id res chain seq x y z
N THR A 1 -5.72 7.84 11.79
CA THR A 1 -6.85 6.96 11.42
C THR A 1 -7.35 7.31 10.03
N LEU A 2 -7.60 6.28 9.19
CA LEU A 2 -8.27 6.38 7.90
C LEU A 2 -9.70 5.86 8.05
N VAL A 3 -10.66 6.56 7.44
CA VAL A 3 -12.05 6.10 7.34
C VAL A 3 -12.43 5.99 5.88
N LEU A 4 -12.94 4.82 5.48
CA LEU A 4 -13.37 4.54 4.11
C LEU A 4 -14.90 4.46 4.05
N PHE A 5 -15.48 5.23 3.17
CA PHE A 5 -16.90 5.21 2.85
C PHE A 5 -17.13 4.61 1.47
N ASP A 6 -18.21 3.86 1.33
CA ASP A 6 -18.65 3.38 0.03
C ASP A 6 -19.38 4.50 -0.77
N ARG A 7 -19.77 4.18 -2.02
CA ARG A 7 -20.50 5.11 -2.90
C ARG A 7 -21.92 5.47 -2.40
N PHE A 8 -22.38 4.83 -1.33
CA PHE A 8 -23.67 5.13 -0.68
C PHE A 8 -23.48 5.95 0.61
N GLY A 9 -22.25 6.38 0.93
CA GLY A 9 -21.93 7.11 2.15
C GLY A 9 -21.86 6.24 3.41
N GLN A 10 -21.88 4.91 3.27
CA GLN A 10 -21.75 4.01 4.42
C GLN A 10 -20.28 3.81 4.79
N ARG A 11 -19.97 3.96 6.06
CA ARG A 11 -18.63 3.68 6.58
C ARG A 11 -18.34 2.19 6.52
N LYS A 12 -17.34 1.81 5.73
CA LYS A 12 -16.97 0.40 5.46
C LYS A 12 -15.71 -0.03 6.20
N LEU A 13 -14.78 0.91 6.46
CA LEU A 13 -13.52 0.62 7.13
C LEU A 13 -13.14 1.78 8.04
N VAL A 14 -12.62 1.47 9.21
CA VAL A 14 -11.84 2.37 10.07
C VAL A 14 -10.50 1.69 10.31
N TYR A 15 -9.43 2.33 9.92
CA TYR A 15 -8.07 1.79 10.04
C TYR A 15 -7.21 2.75 10.86
N ALA A 16 -6.63 2.27 11.95
CA ALA A 16 -5.61 2.96 12.70
C ALA A 16 -4.23 2.55 12.17
N LYS A 17 -3.33 3.53 11.98
CA LYS A 17 -1.96 3.32 11.51
C LYS A 17 -1.22 2.37 12.46
N VAL A 18 -0.70 1.26 11.93
CA VAL A 18 0.03 0.26 12.73
C VAL A 18 1.44 0.73 13.04
N HIS A 19 2.15 1.28 12.04
CA HIS A 19 3.52 1.78 12.23
C HIS A 19 3.50 3.30 12.43
N THR A 20 3.38 3.73 13.68
CA THR A 20 3.51 5.15 14.03
C THR A 20 4.97 5.60 13.90
N CYS A 21 5.19 6.89 13.58
CA CYS A 21 6.52 7.48 13.50
C CYS A 21 7.00 7.81 14.92
N ASP A 22 7.38 6.78 15.69
CA ASP A 22 7.73 6.88 17.11
C ASP A 22 9.02 7.71 17.37
N PHE A 23 9.77 7.97 16.32
CA PHE A 23 10.95 8.84 16.31
C PHE A 23 10.58 10.34 16.20
N ASP A 24 9.30 10.67 15.99
CA ASP A 24 8.80 12.03 15.79
C ASP A 24 7.53 12.29 16.63
N THR A 25 6.70 13.23 16.18
CA THR A 25 5.49 13.70 16.88
C THR A 25 4.46 12.60 17.13
N GLU A 26 4.42 11.57 16.29
CA GLU A 26 3.49 10.45 16.42
C GLU A 26 3.80 9.51 17.60
N ARG A 27 4.95 9.66 18.28
CA ARG A 27 5.32 8.83 19.45
C ARG A 27 4.29 8.83 20.58
N ASN A 28 3.42 9.84 20.62
CA ASN A 28 2.36 9.96 21.62
C ASN A 28 1.02 9.37 21.18
N LEU A 29 0.95 8.84 19.93
CA LEU A 29 -0.24 8.22 19.40
C LEU A 29 -0.27 6.72 19.74
N THR A 30 -1.45 6.16 19.83
CA THR A 30 -1.65 4.73 19.97
C THR A 30 -1.59 4.08 18.59
N PRO A 31 -0.67 3.13 18.34
CA PRO A 31 -0.64 2.37 17.10
C PRO A 31 -1.90 1.51 16.93
N GLY A 32 -2.23 1.19 15.70
CA GLY A 32 -3.26 0.23 15.35
C GLY A 32 -2.82 -1.22 15.65
N GLU A 33 -3.77 -2.11 15.79
CA GLU A 33 -3.51 -3.50 16.19
C GLU A 33 -3.39 -4.47 15.01
N ASP A 34 -3.97 -4.15 13.83
CA ASP A 34 -4.01 -5.06 12.69
C ASP A 34 -4.26 -4.32 11.38
N PHE A 35 -4.07 -5.03 10.27
CA PHE A 35 -4.40 -4.59 8.91
C PHE A 35 -5.75 -5.18 8.49
N TYR A 36 -6.60 -4.36 7.89
CA TYR A 36 -7.96 -4.75 7.52
C TYR A 36 -8.22 -4.57 6.03
N THR A 37 -9.07 -5.44 5.49
CA THR A 37 -9.61 -5.31 4.15
C THR A 37 -11.12 -5.27 4.19
N VAL A 38 -11.73 -4.62 3.21
CA VAL A 38 -13.19 -4.53 3.08
C VAL A 38 -13.59 -4.66 1.62
N ARG A 39 -14.73 -5.28 1.39
CA ARG A 39 -15.34 -5.36 0.06
C ARG A 39 -16.14 -4.10 -0.22
N LEU A 40 -15.76 -3.40 -1.28
CA LEU A 40 -16.49 -2.24 -1.80
C LEU A 40 -17.28 -2.62 -3.04
N ASP A 41 -18.51 -2.15 -3.12
CA ASP A 41 -19.32 -2.19 -4.32
C ASP A 41 -18.97 -1.00 -5.23
N THR A 42 -18.72 -1.28 -6.50
CA THR A 42 -18.42 -0.29 -7.53
C THR A 42 -19.38 -0.43 -8.72
N ALA A 43 -19.36 0.54 -9.64
CA ALA A 43 -20.16 0.44 -10.85
C ALA A 43 -19.76 -0.75 -11.76
N CYS A 44 -18.52 -1.24 -11.62
CA CYS A 44 -17.96 -2.34 -12.42
C CYS A 44 -17.83 -3.64 -11.63
N GLY A 45 -18.58 -3.80 -10.52
CA GLY A 45 -18.50 -4.97 -9.65
C GLY A 45 -17.79 -4.66 -8.33
N ALA A 46 -17.65 -5.66 -7.48
CA ALA A 46 -17.04 -5.47 -6.18
C ALA A 46 -15.51 -5.65 -6.24
N ILE A 47 -14.79 -4.86 -5.43
CA ILE A 47 -13.34 -4.92 -5.25
C ILE A 47 -12.98 -5.07 -3.77
N GLN A 48 -11.94 -5.85 -3.47
CA GLN A 48 -11.40 -5.97 -2.10
C GLN A 48 -10.36 -4.89 -1.87
N VAL A 49 -10.59 -4.00 -0.91
CA VAL A 49 -9.75 -2.83 -0.63
C VAL A 49 -9.12 -2.94 0.74
N GLY A 50 -7.81 -2.72 0.82
CA GLY A 50 -7.06 -2.53 2.05
C GLY A 50 -6.60 -1.09 2.24
N ALA A 51 -6.06 -0.78 3.40
CA ALA A 51 -5.51 0.53 3.71
C ALA A 51 -4.17 0.43 4.44
N MET A 52 -3.28 1.36 4.14
CA MET A 52 -2.07 1.70 4.87
C MET A 52 -2.04 3.22 5.08
N ILE A 53 -1.30 3.71 6.06
CA ILE A 53 -1.11 5.15 6.25
C ILE A 53 0.38 5.45 6.24
N CYS A 54 0.83 6.21 5.25
CA CYS A 54 2.17 6.81 5.16
C CYS A 54 3.29 5.80 5.52
N TYR A 55 3.83 5.83 6.73
CA TYR A 55 4.95 5.01 7.20
C TYR A 55 4.69 3.50 7.15
N ASP A 56 3.43 3.03 7.19
CA ASP A 56 3.10 1.61 7.00
C ASP A 56 3.68 1.04 5.70
N ARG A 57 3.80 1.84 4.63
CA ARG A 57 4.32 1.37 3.34
C ARG A 57 5.82 1.04 3.36
N GLU A 58 6.57 1.59 4.34
CA GLU A 58 8.00 1.31 4.48
C GLU A 58 8.26 -0.18 4.80
N PHE A 59 7.28 -0.83 5.44
CA PHE A 59 7.34 -2.23 5.86
C PHE A 59 6.69 -3.13 4.82
N PRO A 60 7.44 -4.02 4.14
CA PRO A 60 6.90 -4.92 3.13
C PRO A 60 5.81 -5.86 3.67
N GLU A 61 5.86 -6.18 4.95
CA GLU A 61 4.89 -7.01 5.65
C GLU A 61 3.48 -6.42 5.59
N SER A 62 3.34 -5.10 5.68
CA SER A 62 2.04 -4.41 5.64
C SER A 62 1.26 -4.73 4.37
N ALA A 63 1.86 -4.51 3.21
CA ALA A 63 1.24 -4.82 1.93
C ALA A 63 1.05 -6.33 1.72
N ARG A 64 2.00 -7.14 2.22
CA ARG A 64 1.93 -8.61 2.15
C ARG A 64 0.76 -9.16 2.96
N ILE A 65 0.53 -8.66 4.18
CA ILE A 65 -0.62 -9.05 5.01
C ILE A 65 -1.92 -8.68 4.31
N LEU A 66 -2.02 -7.47 3.78
CA LEU A 66 -3.21 -7.03 3.04
C LEU A 66 -3.47 -7.90 1.80
N MET A 67 -2.44 -8.25 1.03
CA MET A 67 -2.56 -9.20 -0.09
C MET A 67 -3.07 -10.56 0.36
N LEU A 68 -2.54 -11.10 1.47
CA LEU A 68 -2.97 -12.38 2.05
C LEU A 68 -4.41 -12.33 2.57
N LYS A 69 -4.89 -11.15 3.01
CA LYS A 69 -6.29 -10.88 3.36
C LYS A 69 -7.16 -10.59 2.12
N GLY A 70 -6.62 -10.79 0.91
CA GLY A 70 -7.35 -10.72 -0.35
C GLY A 70 -7.42 -9.34 -1.01
N ALA A 71 -6.70 -8.32 -0.51
CA ALA A 71 -6.71 -7.00 -1.13
C ALA A 71 -6.35 -7.07 -2.63
N GLU A 72 -7.10 -6.33 -3.43
CA GLU A 72 -6.87 -6.07 -4.84
C GLU A 72 -6.38 -4.64 -5.07
N LEU A 73 -6.76 -3.73 -4.16
CA LEU A 73 -6.33 -2.34 -4.11
C LEU A 73 -5.95 -1.98 -2.67
N ILE A 74 -4.84 -1.27 -2.50
CA ILE A 74 -4.46 -0.65 -1.23
C ILE A 74 -4.48 0.87 -1.40
N LEU A 75 -5.20 1.56 -0.50
CA LEU A 75 -5.24 3.01 -0.41
C LEU A 75 -4.23 3.49 0.63
N VAL A 76 -3.41 4.49 0.26
CA VAL A 76 -2.31 4.97 1.09
C VAL A 76 -2.29 6.49 1.15
N PRO A 77 -3.01 7.13 2.10
CA PRO A 77 -2.79 8.55 2.37
C PRO A 77 -1.41 8.77 2.96
N ASN A 78 -0.73 9.82 2.50
CA ASN A 78 0.62 10.22 2.91
C ASN A 78 0.68 11.68 3.33
N ALA A 79 1.69 12.01 4.13
CA ALA A 79 2.14 13.35 4.45
C ALA A 79 3.67 13.29 4.60
N CYS A 80 4.40 13.31 3.48
CA CYS A 80 5.87 13.19 3.47
C CYS A 80 6.44 13.56 2.10
N PRO A 81 7.75 13.84 1.99
CA PRO A 81 8.41 13.95 0.70
C PRO A 81 8.35 12.61 -0.05
N MET A 82 7.80 12.61 -1.25
CA MET A 82 7.78 11.45 -2.16
C MET A 82 8.99 11.55 -3.08
N GLU A 83 10.00 10.74 -2.83
CA GLU A 83 11.25 10.69 -3.58
C GLU A 83 11.46 9.31 -4.22
N ILE A 84 12.56 9.13 -4.94
CA ILE A 84 12.78 7.93 -5.77
C ILE A 84 12.65 6.60 -4.99
N ASN A 85 13.12 6.54 -3.74
CA ASN A 85 13.06 5.30 -2.95
C ASN A 85 11.63 4.99 -2.54
N ARG A 86 10.88 6.00 -2.08
CA ARG A 86 9.48 5.84 -1.66
C ARG A 86 8.56 5.49 -2.82
N LEU A 87 8.76 6.13 -3.99
CA LEU A 87 8.05 5.75 -5.22
C LEU A 87 8.42 4.33 -5.66
N SER A 88 9.69 3.94 -5.52
CA SER A 88 10.15 2.58 -5.82
C SER A 88 9.58 1.54 -4.85
N GLN A 89 9.44 1.88 -3.56
CA GLN A 89 8.75 1.03 -2.60
C GLN A 89 7.30 0.76 -3.02
N LEU A 90 6.54 1.80 -3.38
CA LEU A 90 5.15 1.64 -3.83
C LEU A 90 5.04 0.75 -5.07
N ARG A 91 5.95 0.96 -6.04
CA ARG A 91 6.06 0.11 -7.23
C ARG A 91 6.37 -1.34 -6.85
N ALA A 92 7.30 -1.56 -5.91
CA ALA A 92 7.63 -2.89 -5.43
C ALA A 92 6.43 -3.54 -4.70
N ARG A 93 5.72 -2.80 -3.83
CA ARG A 93 4.51 -3.31 -3.16
C ARG A 93 3.44 -3.75 -4.15
N ALA A 94 3.21 -2.97 -5.22
CA ALA A 94 2.27 -3.34 -6.26
C ALA A 94 2.74 -4.59 -7.03
N TYR A 95 4.01 -4.63 -7.43
CA TYR A 95 4.58 -5.72 -8.21
C TYR A 95 4.62 -7.05 -7.44
N GLU A 96 5.25 -7.07 -6.27
CA GLU A 96 5.51 -8.29 -5.50
C GLU A 96 4.24 -8.92 -4.90
N ASN A 97 3.14 -8.14 -4.79
CA ASN A 97 1.86 -8.58 -4.26
C ASN A 97 0.79 -8.72 -5.35
N MET A 98 1.08 -8.35 -6.59
CA MET A 98 0.13 -8.35 -7.71
C MET A 98 -1.20 -7.69 -7.31
N LEU A 99 -1.15 -6.45 -6.84
CA LEU A 99 -2.30 -5.65 -6.45
C LEU A 99 -2.06 -4.18 -6.81
N ALA A 100 -3.15 -3.43 -6.93
CA ALA A 100 -3.04 -1.99 -7.15
C ALA A 100 -2.69 -1.26 -5.84
N VAL A 101 -1.85 -0.23 -5.95
CA VAL A 101 -1.55 0.69 -4.84
C VAL A 101 -1.84 2.11 -5.30
N ALA A 102 -2.70 2.82 -4.58
CA ALA A 102 -3.04 4.21 -4.86
C ALA A 102 -2.67 5.08 -3.66
N THR A 103 -1.80 6.06 -3.90
CA THR A 103 -1.36 7.01 -2.87
C THR A 103 -1.93 8.40 -3.13
N CYS A 104 -2.24 9.09 -2.04
CA CYS A 104 -2.59 10.50 -2.04
C CYS A 104 -1.67 11.22 -1.06
N ASN A 105 -0.88 12.17 -1.55
CA ASN A 105 0.05 12.97 -0.75
C ASN A 105 -0.34 14.44 -0.81
N TYR A 106 0.07 15.22 0.18
CA TYR A 106 -0.10 16.66 0.16
C TYR A 106 0.75 17.32 -0.93
N PRO A 107 0.28 18.44 -1.51
CA PRO A 107 1.02 19.19 -2.53
C PRO A 107 2.29 19.85 -1.95
N GLU A 108 3.15 20.34 -2.83
CA GLU A 108 4.41 21.00 -2.47
C GLU A 108 4.23 22.31 -1.68
N THR A 109 3.03 22.85 -1.62
CA THR A 109 2.68 24.02 -0.80
C THR A 109 2.56 23.68 0.70
N VAL A 110 2.49 22.41 1.05
CA VAL A 110 2.45 21.93 2.45
C VAL A 110 3.89 21.62 2.89
N PRO A 111 4.36 22.11 4.04
CA PRO A 111 5.69 21.83 4.55
C PRO A 111 5.99 20.32 4.60
N ASP A 112 7.21 19.95 4.26
CA ASP A 112 7.69 18.56 4.22
C ASP A 112 6.92 17.63 3.26
N CYS A 113 6.16 18.20 2.32
CA CYS A 113 5.47 17.47 1.26
C CYS A 113 5.86 18.01 -0.12
N ASN A 114 5.74 17.21 -1.16
CA ASN A 114 6.13 17.58 -2.52
C ASN A 114 5.20 17.01 -3.61
N GLY A 115 3.94 16.69 -3.27
CA GLY A 115 3.03 16.01 -4.18
C GLY A 115 3.45 14.56 -4.43
N GLY A 116 3.52 14.14 -5.69
CA GLY A 116 3.93 12.79 -6.06
C GLY A 116 2.86 11.72 -5.76
N SER A 117 1.59 12.11 -5.65
CA SER A 117 0.47 11.15 -5.60
C SER A 117 0.56 10.19 -6.77
N SER A 118 0.34 8.90 -6.57
CA SER A 118 0.62 7.91 -7.61
C SER A 118 -0.29 6.70 -7.55
N VAL A 119 -0.46 6.04 -8.70
CA VAL A 119 -1.20 4.79 -8.81
C VAL A 119 -0.36 3.78 -9.57
N PHE A 120 -0.18 2.61 -8.98
CA PHE A 120 0.46 1.43 -9.57
C PHE A 120 -0.60 0.33 -9.67
N ASP A 121 -0.74 -0.30 -10.84
CA ASP A 121 -1.81 -1.30 -11.07
C ASP A 121 -1.41 -2.75 -10.74
N GLY A 122 -0.12 -2.99 -10.47
CA GLY A 122 0.39 -4.31 -10.10
C GLY A 122 0.49 -5.33 -11.23
N VAL A 123 0.15 -4.99 -12.47
CA VAL A 123 0.22 -5.87 -13.63
C VAL A 123 1.51 -5.61 -14.40
N ALA A 124 2.53 -6.42 -14.21
CA ALA A 124 3.84 -6.23 -14.85
C ALA A 124 3.94 -6.89 -16.24
N TYR A 125 3.18 -7.94 -16.51
CA TYR A 125 3.20 -8.66 -17.78
C TYR A 125 1.82 -8.66 -18.41
N LEU A 126 1.74 -8.15 -19.64
CA LEU A 126 0.48 -8.16 -20.42
C LEU A 126 0.45 -9.37 -21.36
N PRO A 127 -0.73 -9.96 -21.60
CA PRO A 127 -0.88 -11.02 -22.60
C PRO A 127 -0.35 -10.56 -23.97
N GLY A 128 0.60 -11.32 -24.55
CA GLY A 128 1.20 -10.99 -25.84
C GLY A 128 2.21 -9.84 -25.82
N GLY A 129 2.53 -9.30 -24.64
CA GLY A 129 3.58 -8.29 -24.46
C GLY A 129 4.98 -8.91 -24.42
N GLU A 130 5.99 -8.13 -24.86
CA GLU A 130 7.40 -8.51 -24.76
C GLU A 130 7.98 -7.97 -23.44
N GLY A 131 8.23 -8.86 -22.47
CA GLY A 131 8.84 -8.52 -21.19
C GLY A 131 7.90 -7.80 -20.21
N SER A 132 8.48 -7.28 -19.13
CA SER A 132 7.75 -6.55 -18.11
C SER A 132 7.59 -5.06 -18.47
N ARG A 133 6.49 -4.47 -18.04
CA ARG A 133 6.25 -3.03 -18.11
C ARG A 133 6.33 -2.36 -16.73
N ASP A 134 6.44 -1.04 -16.71
CA ASP A 134 6.21 -0.29 -15.47
C ASP A 134 4.74 -0.39 -15.05
N THR A 135 4.51 -0.73 -13.78
CA THR A 135 3.16 -0.79 -13.19
C THR A 135 2.61 0.59 -12.83
N CYS A 136 3.41 1.66 -12.95
CA CYS A 136 2.96 3.02 -12.72
C CYS A 136 2.01 3.47 -13.83
N ILE A 137 0.75 3.72 -13.48
CA ILE A 137 -0.27 4.21 -14.43
C ILE A 137 -0.62 5.69 -14.20
N LEU A 138 -0.20 6.25 -13.07
CA LEU A 138 -0.33 7.66 -12.76
C LEU A 138 0.74 8.08 -11.76
N GLN A 139 1.40 9.20 -12.02
CA GLN A 139 2.22 9.93 -11.06
C GLN A 139 1.96 11.42 -11.25
N ALA A 140 1.41 12.06 -10.22
CA ALA A 140 1.16 13.50 -10.19
C ALA A 140 2.44 14.28 -9.93
N GLY A 141 2.44 15.56 -10.28
CA GLY A 141 3.47 16.52 -9.91
C GLY A 141 3.35 17.00 -8.46
N GLY A 142 3.87 18.21 -8.20
CA GLY A 142 3.83 18.86 -6.89
C GLY A 142 2.55 19.65 -6.60
N GLU A 143 1.77 19.95 -7.63
CA GLU A 143 0.58 20.80 -7.56
C GLU A 143 -0.60 20.10 -6.89
N GLU A 144 -1.50 20.91 -6.30
CA GLU A 144 -2.80 20.46 -5.83
C GLU A 144 -3.72 20.16 -7.02
N GLY A 145 -4.45 19.04 -6.97
CA GLY A 145 -5.35 18.68 -8.06
C GLY A 145 -6.14 17.40 -7.83
N VAL A 146 -7.01 17.09 -8.78
CA VAL A 146 -7.75 15.84 -8.88
C VAL A 146 -7.20 15.06 -10.07
N PHE A 147 -6.70 13.88 -9.80
CA PHE A 147 -6.07 13.02 -10.80
C PHE A 147 -6.89 11.74 -10.96
N LEU A 148 -7.13 11.32 -12.20
CA LEU A 148 -7.93 10.14 -12.52
C LEU A 148 -7.04 9.02 -13.04
N ALA A 149 -7.19 7.83 -12.48
CA ALA A 149 -6.55 6.61 -12.95
C ALA A 149 -7.59 5.51 -13.16
N GLY A 150 -7.46 4.75 -14.25
CA GLY A 150 -8.30 3.58 -14.53
C GLY A 150 -7.61 2.30 -14.09
N LEU A 151 -8.30 1.46 -13.33
CA LEU A 151 -7.84 0.12 -12.95
C LEU A 151 -8.68 -0.94 -13.64
N ASP A 152 -8.05 -1.81 -14.43
CA ASP A 152 -8.70 -3.02 -14.97
C ASP A 152 -8.59 -4.14 -13.94
N VAL A 153 -9.60 -4.23 -13.08
CA VAL A 153 -9.65 -5.22 -12.00
C VAL A 153 -9.75 -6.65 -12.53
N GLU A 154 -10.44 -6.85 -13.65
CA GLU A 154 -10.55 -8.18 -14.26
C GLU A 154 -9.22 -8.62 -14.88
N GLN A 155 -8.46 -7.71 -15.49
CA GLN A 155 -7.08 -8.00 -15.92
C GLN A 155 -6.19 -8.34 -14.74
N LEU A 156 -6.25 -7.57 -13.65
CA LEU A 156 -5.51 -7.84 -12.43
C LEU A 156 -5.84 -9.24 -11.87
N ARG A 157 -7.11 -9.63 -11.86
CA ARG A 157 -7.56 -10.95 -11.40
C ARG A 157 -7.00 -12.08 -12.26
N ARG A 158 -7.06 -11.93 -13.59
CA ARG A 158 -6.48 -12.91 -14.53
C ARG A 158 -4.97 -13.02 -14.33
N TYR A 159 -4.28 -11.89 -14.18
CA TYR A 159 -2.85 -11.83 -13.92
C TYR A 159 -2.48 -12.56 -12.62
N ARG A 160 -3.18 -12.30 -11.52
CA ARG A 160 -2.98 -12.97 -10.23
C ARG A 160 -3.19 -14.48 -10.28
N ALA A 161 -4.09 -14.94 -11.13
CA ALA A 161 -4.38 -16.37 -11.29
C ALA A 161 -3.31 -17.13 -12.09
N ALA A 162 -2.55 -16.43 -12.93
CA ALA A 162 -1.60 -17.03 -13.86
C ALA A 162 -0.13 -16.89 -13.42
N GLU A 163 0.21 -15.79 -12.73
CA GLU A 163 1.59 -15.45 -12.42
C GLU A 163 2.14 -16.10 -11.15
N VAL A 164 3.45 -16.00 -11.00
CA VAL A 164 4.23 -16.76 -10.00
C VAL A 164 4.53 -15.99 -8.72
N GLN A 165 4.24 -14.69 -8.67
CA GLN A 165 4.45 -13.82 -7.50
C GLN A 165 3.33 -13.99 -6.45
N GLY A 166 3.27 -13.05 -5.54
CA GLY A 166 2.25 -13.00 -4.50
C GLY A 166 2.36 -14.16 -3.53
N ASN A 167 1.37 -15.04 -3.51
CA ASN A 167 1.30 -16.17 -2.57
C ASN A 167 1.58 -17.54 -3.22
N ALA A 168 1.73 -17.62 -4.55
CA ALA A 168 1.74 -18.88 -5.29
C ALA A 168 2.85 -19.86 -4.83
N TYR A 169 4.06 -19.37 -4.65
CA TYR A 169 5.25 -20.20 -4.33
C TYR A 169 5.93 -19.78 -3.01
N ARG A 170 5.21 -19.14 -2.10
CA ARG A 170 5.75 -18.78 -0.79
C ARG A 170 6.04 -20.04 0.05
N HIS A 171 7.06 -19.94 0.90
CA HIS A 171 7.43 -20.98 1.87
C HIS A 171 7.25 -20.47 3.32
N PRO A 172 6.00 -20.24 3.82
CA PRO A 172 5.78 -19.61 5.12
C PRO A 172 6.49 -20.28 6.29
N GLY A 173 6.64 -21.60 6.25
CA GLY A 173 7.39 -22.35 7.27
C GLY A 173 8.88 -22.01 7.38
N LYS A 174 9.43 -21.19 6.49
CA LYS A 174 10.81 -20.67 6.55
C LYS A 174 10.91 -19.24 7.04
N TYR A 175 9.79 -18.58 7.34
CA TYR A 175 9.72 -17.14 7.64
C TYR A 175 9.58 -16.85 9.14
N GLY A 176 9.94 -17.80 10.02
CA GLY A 176 9.79 -17.65 11.47
C GLY A 176 10.46 -16.40 12.03
N LEU A 177 11.60 -15.97 11.47
CA LEU A 177 12.29 -14.75 11.88
C LEU A 177 11.46 -13.46 11.64
N LEU A 178 10.50 -13.48 10.72
CA LEU A 178 9.65 -12.30 10.47
C LEU A 178 8.65 -12.04 11.61
N VAL A 179 8.43 -13.00 12.48
CA VAL A 179 7.54 -12.88 13.65
C VAL A 179 8.30 -12.95 14.97
N ASP A 180 9.63 -12.96 14.91
CA ASP A 180 10.49 -12.84 16.10
C ASP A 180 10.42 -11.41 16.62
N THR A 181 10.17 -11.24 17.89
CA THR A 181 10.09 -9.94 18.56
C THR A 181 11.44 -9.42 19.03
N GLY A 182 12.51 -10.21 18.91
CA GLY A 182 13.86 -9.82 19.28
C GLY A 182 14.43 -8.76 18.35
N ILE A 183 14.92 -7.64 18.91
CA ILE A 183 15.61 -6.60 18.16
C ILE A 183 17.08 -6.63 18.53
N ALA A 184 17.95 -6.71 17.54
CA ALA A 184 19.40 -6.75 17.71
C ALA A 184 20.07 -5.48 17.17
N GLU A 185 21.30 -5.23 17.61
CA GLU A 185 22.14 -4.19 17.01
C GLU A 185 22.30 -4.40 15.50
N PRO A 186 22.37 -3.34 14.70
CA PRO A 186 22.39 -1.90 15.07
C PRO A 186 21.00 -1.25 15.14
N PHE A 187 19.90 -2.02 15.23
CA PHE A 187 18.52 -1.52 15.10
C PHE A 187 17.85 -1.17 16.44
N ILE A 188 18.55 -1.34 17.59
CA ILE A 188 18.04 -0.94 18.90
C ILE A 188 17.85 0.58 18.94
N ARG A 189 16.68 1.03 19.38
CA ARG A 189 16.33 2.46 19.56
C ARG A 189 15.67 2.67 20.91
N GLU A 190 16.07 3.72 21.65
CA GLU A 190 15.50 4.06 22.97
C GLU A 190 13.98 4.39 22.90
N THR A 191 13.53 4.85 21.74
CA THR A 191 12.12 5.24 21.52
C THR A 191 11.24 4.08 21.06
N TYR A 192 11.82 2.91 20.82
CA TYR A 192 11.05 1.75 20.37
C TYR A 192 10.02 1.31 21.41
N ARG A 193 8.81 1.09 20.95
CA ARG A 193 7.69 0.51 21.71
C ARG A 193 7.24 -0.76 21.03
N PRO A 194 7.30 -1.92 21.70
CA PRO A 194 6.87 -3.20 21.13
C PRO A 194 5.37 -3.29 20.88
#